data_2cfe074c49f8fd5debd042b2167c7193
#
_entry.id   2cfe074c49f8fd5debd042b2167c7193
#
_cell.length_a   1.000
_cell.length_b   1.000
_cell.length_c   1.000
_cell.angle_alpha   90.00
_cell.angle_beta   90.00
_cell.angle_gamma   90.00
#
_symmetry.space_group_name_H-M   'P 1'
#
loop_
_entity.id
_entity.type
_entity.pdbx_description
1 polymer ?
#
loop_
_entity_poly.entity_id
_entity_poly.type
_entity_poly.pdbx_seq_one_letter_code
_entity_poly.pdbx_strand_id
1 'polypeptide(L)'
;MIRAFKEEDTETVIRIWLAASVRSHSFIDKAYWEEKAESMRTLYLPLSEIVVDEDRATGEVVAFMAFVEDYLAALFVAPAHQKRGVGSRLLALAKKMRGTLDLSVYAENERAVAFYQKN
;
A
#
# COMPACT_ATOMS: atom_id res chain seq x y z
N MET A 1 13.66 -6.08 -0.38
CA MET A 1 14.02 -5.86 -1.80
C MET A 1 12.80 -5.44 -2.58
N ILE A 2 12.86 -4.30 -3.22
CA ILE A 2 11.73 -3.78 -4.02
C ILE A 2 11.76 -4.45 -5.39
N ARG A 3 10.61 -4.98 -5.81
CA ARG A 3 10.48 -5.67 -7.10
C ARG A 3 9.07 -5.50 -7.66
N ALA A 4 8.90 -5.90 -8.92
CA ALA A 4 7.59 -5.87 -9.55
C ALA A 4 6.65 -6.92 -8.91
N PHE A 5 5.37 -6.59 -8.89
CA PHE A 5 4.32 -7.48 -8.42
C PHE A 5 4.19 -8.71 -9.34
N LYS A 6 3.92 -9.87 -8.72
CA LYS A 6 3.60 -11.10 -9.42
C LYS A 6 2.21 -11.55 -9.00
N GLU A 7 1.53 -12.29 -9.86
CA GLU A 7 0.18 -12.78 -9.58
C GLU A 7 0.12 -13.57 -8.26
N GLU A 8 1.16 -14.32 -7.94
CA GLU A 8 1.24 -15.09 -6.69
C GLU A 8 1.29 -14.21 -5.44
N ASP A 9 1.57 -12.91 -5.59
CA ASP A 9 1.59 -11.96 -4.47
C ASP A 9 0.20 -11.43 -4.11
N THR A 10 -0.82 -11.73 -4.91
CA THR A 10 -2.16 -11.13 -4.80
C THR A 10 -2.75 -11.23 -3.39
N GLU A 11 -2.80 -12.43 -2.82
CA GLU A 11 -3.43 -12.61 -1.51
C GLU A 11 -2.63 -11.95 -0.40
N THR A 12 -1.31 -11.93 -0.49
CA THR A 12 -0.47 -11.25 0.49
C THR A 12 -0.68 -9.73 0.44
N VAL A 13 -0.75 -9.15 -0.75
CA VAL A 13 -1.01 -7.73 -0.94
C VAL A 13 -2.36 -7.35 -0.35
N ILE A 14 -3.40 -8.15 -0.63
CA ILE A 14 -4.74 -7.89 -0.08
C ILE A 14 -4.73 -7.98 1.44
N ARG A 15 -4.03 -8.95 2.00
CA ARG A 15 -3.92 -9.12 3.45
C ARG A 15 -3.25 -7.91 4.10
N ILE A 16 -2.17 -7.39 3.49
CA ILE A 16 -1.48 -6.21 3.99
C ILE A 16 -2.41 -5.00 3.94
N TRP A 17 -3.07 -4.81 2.81
CA TRP A 17 -4.02 -3.70 2.64
C TRP A 17 -5.11 -3.75 3.69
N LEU A 18 -5.72 -4.91 3.89
CA LEU A 18 -6.82 -5.07 4.84
C LEU A 18 -6.36 -4.82 6.27
N ALA A 19 -5.25 -5.43 6.67
CA ALA A 19 -4.73 -5.28 8.03
C ALA A 19 -4.35 -3.83 8.34
N ALA A 20 -3.66 -3.17 7.41
CA ALA A 20 -3.25 -1.78 7.59
C ALA A 20 -4.45 -0.84 7.56
N SER A 21 -5.43 -1.09 6.67
CA SER A 21 -6.62 -0.25 6.56
C SER A 21 -7.50 -0.33 7.78
N VAL A 22 -7.77 -1.53 8.28
CA VAL A 22 -8.57 -1.73 9.49
C VAL A 22 -7.91 -1.05 10.69
N ARG A 23 -6.59 -1.20 10.81
CA ARG A 23 -5.84 -0.60 11.91
C ARG A 23 -5.79 0.92 11.83
N SER A 24 -5.54 1.46 10.64
CA SER A 24 -5.33 2.90 10.44
C SER A 24 -6.64 3.68 10.26
N HIS A 25 -7.71 2.99 9.88
CA HIS A 25 -9.02 3.60 9.61
C HIS A 25 -10.08 2.98 10.51
N SER A 26 -9.80 2.94 11.83
CA SER A 26 -10.70 2.32 12.80
C SER A 26 -12.06 3.02 12.88
N PHE A 27 -12.20 4.23 12.34
CA PHE A 27 -13.47 4.94 12.24
C PHE A 27 -14.40 4.35 11.18
N ILE A 28 -13.91 3.41 10.34
CA ILE A 28 -14.70 2.75 9.30
C ILE A 28 -14.93 1.30 9.71
N ASP A 29 -16.17 0.82 9.54
CA ASP A 29 -16.57 -0.54 9.90
C ASP A 29 -15.66 -1.56 9.21
N LYS A 30 -15.20 -2.56 9.95
CA LYS A 30 -14.36 -3.64 9.43
C LYS A 30 -15.05 -4.37 8.26
N ALA A 31 -16.36 -4.58 8.34
CA ALA A 31 -17.12 -5.23 7.26
C ALA A 31 -17.00 -4.50 5.93
N TYR A 32 -16.92 -3.17 5.95
CA TYR A 32 -16.71 -2.38 4.75
C TYR A 32 -15.40 -2.77 4.05
N TRP A 33 -14.31 -2.91 4.83
CA TRP A 33 -13.01 -3.26 4.27
C TRP A 33 -12.99 -4.68 3.73
N GLU A 34 -13.69 -5.60 4.37
CA GLU A 34 -13.77 -6.99 3.93
C GLU A 34 -14.48 -7.10 2.57
N GLU A 35 -15.55 -6.32 2.37
CA GLU A 35 -16.22 -6.24 1.08
C GLU A 35 -15.30 -5.67 0.00
N LYS A 36 -14.50 -4.67 0.36
CA LYS A 36 -13.55 -4.05 -0.58
C LYS A 36 -12.43 -5.00 -0.98
N ALA A 37 -12.08 -5.97 -0.14
CA ALA A 37 -11.04 -6.94 -0.46
C ALA A 37 -11.35 -7.70 -1.75
N GLU A 38 -12.60 -8.08 -1.98
CA GLU A 38 -12.99 -8.77 -3.20
C GLU A 38 -12.86 -7.85 -4.41
N SER A 39 -13.25 -6.57 -4.26
CA SER A 39 -13.08 -5.59 -5.34
C SER A 39 -11.61 -5.36 -5.65
N MET A 40 -10.75 -5.35 -4.64
CA MET A 40 -9.30 -5.26 -4.85
C MET A 40 -8.80 -6.41 -5.71
N ARG A 41 -9.22 -7.64 -5.36
CA ARG A 41 -8.75 -8.85 -6.03
C ARG A 41 -9.18 -8.90 -7.48
N THR A 42 -10.42 -8.54 -7.77
CA THR A 42 -11.02 -8.76 -9.09
C THR A 42 -10.94 -7.54 -10.00
N LEU A 43 -10.85 -6.35 -9.46
CA LEU A 43 -10.97 -5.12 -10.24
C LEU A 43 -9.74 -4.21 -10.12
N TYR A 44 -9.37 -3.81 -8.90
CA TYR A 44 -8.36 -2.77 -8.74
C TYR A 44 -6.94 -3.25 -8.99
N LEU A 45 -6.54 -4.42 -8.46
CA LEU A 45 -5.19 -4.91 -8.64
C LEU A 45 -4.87 -5.20 -10.12
N PRO A 46 -5.77 -5.84 -10.88
CA PRO A 46 -5.49 -6.09 -12.30
C PRO A 46 -5.31 -4.83 -13.14
N LEU A 47 -5.89 -3.70 -12.72
CA LEU A 47 -5.82 -2.43 -13.44
C LEU A 47 -4.68 -1.53 -12.98
N SER A 48 -3.93 -1.94 -11.98
CA SER A 48 -2.89 -1.12 -11.37
C SER A 48 -1.49 -1.60 -11.73
N GLU A 49 -0.54 -0.68 -11.74
CA GLU A 49 0.87 -1.02 -11.74
C GLU A 49 1.32 -1.15 -10.30
N ILE A 50 1.81 -2.32 -9.89
CA ILE A 50 2.08 -2.61 -8.48
C ILE A 50 3.54 -2.94 -8.27
N VAL A 51 4.12 -2.37 -7.21
CA VAL A 51 5.48 -2.63 -6.77
C VAL A 51 5.40 -3.12 -5.33
N VAL A 52 6.15 -4.17 -5.02
CA VAL A 52 6.17 -4.76 -3.67
C VAL A 52 7.56 -4.68 -3.07
N ASP A 53 7.63 -4.69 -1.74
CA ASP A 53 8.88 -4.80 -1.00
C ASP A 53 8.91 -6.15 -0.30
N GLU A 54 9.89 -6.98 -0.65
CA GLU A 54 10.05 -8.32 -0.12
C GLU A 54 11.16 -8.32 0.92
N ASP A 55 10.89 -8.91 2.08
CA ASP A 55 11.89 -9.09 3.13
C ASP A 55 12.90 -10.13 2.67
N ARG A 56 14.17 -9.75 2.57
CA ARG A 56 15.24 -10.63 2.10
C ARG A 56 15.44 -11.85 2.98
N ALA A 57 15.22 -11.72 4.28
CA ALA A 57 15.45 -12.79 5.23
C ALA A 57 14.40 -13.90 5.13
N THR A 58 13.13 -13.52 4.86
CA THR A 58 12.01 -14.46 4.90
C THR A 58 11.41 -14.74 3.53
N GLY A 59 11.67 -13.88 2.55
CA GLY A 59 11.02 -13.96 1.23
C GLY A 59 9.58 -13.48 1.23
N GLU A 60 9.11 -12.92 2.33
CA GLU A 60 7.73 -12.43 2.42
C GLU A 60 7.59 -11.01 1.91
N VAL A 61 6.48 -10.73 1.22
CA VAL A 61 6.11 -9.36 0.86
C VAL A 61 5.60 -8.66 2.11
N VAL A 62 6.21 -7.52 2.45
CA VAL A 62 5.89 -6.77 3.66
C VAL A 62 5.27 -5.41 3.39
N ALA A 63 5.26 -4.96 2.13
CA ALA A 63 4.70 -3.67 1.74
C ALA A 63 4.44 -3.66 0.25
N PHE A 64 3.56 -2.74 -0.19
CA PHE A 64 3.33 -2.55 -1.61
C PHE A 64 2.85 -1.13 -1.89
N MET A 65 2.98 -0.72 -3.15
CA MET A 65 2.34 0.48 -3.64
C MET A 65 1.74 0.18 -5.02
N ALA A 66 0.64 0.87 -5.35
CA ALA A 66 -0.09 0.66 -6.59
C ALA A 66 -0.36 2.01 -7.25
N PHE A 67 -0.15 2.06 -8.56
CA PHE A 67 -0.37 3.26 -9.35
C PHE A 67 -1.49 3.03 -10.37
N VAL A 68 -2.29 4.07 -10.59
CA VAL A 68 -3.16 4.18 -11.74
C VAL A 68 -2.69 5.45 -12.44
N GLU A 69 -1.97 5.29 -13.54
CA GLU A 69 -1.28 6.39 -14.24
C GLU A 69 -0.32 7.08 -13.26
N ASP A 70 -0.45 8.40 -13.04
CA ASP A 70 0.41 9.14 -12.10
C ASP A 70 -0.18 9.22 -10.69
N TYR A 71 -1.32 8.57 -10.47
CA TYR A 71 -1.99 8.59 -9.17
C TYR A 71 -1.50 7.43 -8.32
N LEU A 72 -0.99 7.74 -7.13
CA LEU A 72 -0.62 6.72 -6.15
C LEU A 72 -1.88 6.27 -5.43
N ALA A 73 -2.45 5.17 -5.92
CA ALA A 73 -3.73 4.67 -5.41
C ALA A 73 -3.59 3.96 -4.07
N ALA A 74 -2.41 3.36 -3.81
CA ALA A 74 -2.18 2.64 -2.56
C ALA A 74 -0.71 2.66 -2.19
N LEU A 75 -0.43 2.78 -0.90
CA LEU A 75 0.90 2.60 -0.30
C LEU A 75 0.67 2.07 1.10
N PHE A 76 0.98 0.80 1.31
CA PHE A 76 0.70 0.13 2.58
C PHE A 76 1.88 -0.71 3.02
N VAL A 77 2.14 -0.69 4.34
CA VAL A 77 3.18 -1.49 4.99
C VAL A 77 2.51 -2.38 6.02
N ALA A 78 2.88 -3.66 6.05
CA ALA A 78 2.37 -4.59 7.05
C ALA A 78 2.61 -4.03 8.45
N PRO A 79 1.63 -4.11 9.36
CA PRO A 79 1.75 -3.48 10.69
C PRO A 79 3.05 -3.81 11.43
N ALA A 80 3.53 -5.05 11.33
CA ALA A 80 4.76 -5.47 11.99
C ALA A 80 6.02 -4.80 11.44
N HIS A 81 5.94 -4.21 10.25
CA HIS A 81 7.08 -3.60 9.55
C HIS A 81 6.97 -2.09 9.43
N GLN A 82 5.96 -1.49 10.01
CA GLN A 82 5.81 -0.04 10.02
C GLN A 82 6.87 0.61 10.90
N LYS A 83 7.16 1.90 10.64
CA LYS A 83 8.15 2.70 11.37
C LYS A 83 9.60 2.23 11.18
N ARG A 84 9.87 1.50 10.10
CA ARG A 84 11.23 1.04 9.75
C ARG A 84 11.75 1.65 8.46
N GLY A 85 11.07 2.72 7.99
CA GLY A 85 11.49 3.41 6.77
C GLY A 85 11.06 2.74 5.48
N VAL A 86 10.28 1.65 5.54
CA VAL A 86 9.82 0.94 4.33
C VAL A 86 8.92 1.83 3.48
N GLY A 87 7.93 2.48 4.11
CA GLY A 87 7.02 3.38 3.39
C GLY A 87 7.76 4.55 2.76
N SER A 88 8.72 5.13 3.48
CA SER A 88 9.51 6.26 2.96
C SER A 88 10.35 5.84 1.75
N ARG A 89 10.93 4.64 1.77
CA ARG A 89 11.69 4.13 0.62
C ARG A 89 10.79 3.91 -0.60
N LEU A 90 9.60 3.36 -0.39
CA LEU A 90 8.64 3.18 -1.49
C LEU A 90 8.20 4.52 -2.06
N LEU A 91 7.89 5.49 -1.21
CA LEU A 91 7.47 6.81 -1.67
C LEU A 91 8.58 7.53 -2.42
N ALA A 92 9.82 7.40 -1.97
CA ALA A 92 10.97 7.97 -2.68
C ALA A 92 11.10 7.38 -4.09
N LEU A 93 10.90 6.06 -4.21
CA LEU A 93 10.91 5.41 -5.51
C LEU A 93 9.73 5.88 -6.37
N ALA A 94 8.55 6.02 -5.78
CA ALA A 94 7.37 6.50 -6.50
C ALA A 94 7.61 7.87 -7.13
N LYS A 95 8.25 8.78 -6.40
CA LYS A 95 8.59 10.11 -6.90
C LYS A 95 9.56 10.03 -8.07
N LYS A 96 10.51 9.10 -8.03
CA LYS A 96 11.45 8.91 -9.15
C LYS A 96 10.75 8.31 -10.36
N MET A 97 9.80 7.41 -10.16
CA MET A 97 9.11 6.73 -11.25
C MET A 97 8.16 7.64 -12.01
N ARG A 98 7.56 8.60 -11.33
CA ARG A 98 6.47 9.40 -11.91
C ARG A 98 6.81 10.86 -12.15
N GLY A 99 7.80 11.43 -11.50
CA GLY A 99 8.10 12.86 -11.60
C GLY A 99 7.03 13.70 -10.91
N THR A 100 5.80 13.62 -11.37
CA THR A 100 4.63 14.22 -10.72
C THR A 100 3.79 13.09 -10.14
N LEU A 101 3.33 13.26 -8.90
CA LEU A 101 2.62 12.20 -8.19
C LEU A 101 1.42 12.77 -7.44
N ASP A 102 0.22 12.27 -7.77
CA ASP A 102 -1.01 12.62 -7.07
C ASP A 102 -1.35 11.52 -6.06
N LEU A 103 -1.87 11.92 -4.92
CA LEU A 103 -2.36 10.95 -3.93
C LEU A 103 -3.43 11.59 -3.05
N SER A 104 -4.19 10.76 -2.35
CA SER A 104 -5.16 11.24 -1.37
C SER A 104 -5.20 10.29 -0.18
N VAL A 105 -5.56 10.83 0.99
CA VAL A 105 -5.73 10.06 2.22
C VAL A 105 -6.98 10.56 2.95
N TYR A 106 -7.54 9.70 3.80
CA TYR A 106 -8.61 10.18 4.69
C TYR A 106 -8.02 11.16 5.70
N ALA A 107 -8.69 12.30 5.88
CA ALA A 107 -8.23 13.31 6.84
C ALA A 107 -8.18 12.77 8.27
N GLU A 108 -9.06 11.84 8.61
CA GLU A 108 -9.10 11.21 9.92
C GLU A 108 -7.93 10.24 10.17
N ASN A 109 -7.20 9.87 9.14
CA ASN A 109 -6.02 9.03 9.29
C ASN A 109 -4.80 9.90 9.55
N GLU A 110 -4.64 10.34 10.80
CA GLU A 110 -3.59 11.28 11.19
C GLU A 110 -2.19 10.75 10.91
N ARG A 111 -1.98 9.45 11.06
CA ARG A 111 -0.68 8.81 10.81
C ARG A 111 -0.30 8.93 9.34
N ALA A 112 -1.21 8.65 8.43
CA ALA A 112 -0.96 8.74 7.00
C ALA A 112 -0.75 10.18 6.57
N VAL A 113 -1.57 11.11 7.06
CA VAL A 113 -1.42 12.54 6.77
C VAL A 113 -0.04 13.01 7.20
N ALA A 114 0.38 12.69 8.43
CA ALA A 114 1.70 13.09 8.93
C ALA A 114 2.83 12.50 8.09
N PHE A 115 2.70 11.23 7.68
CA PHE A 115 3.70 10.56 6.83
C PHE A 115 3.88 11.31 5.51
N TYR A 116 2.78 11.63 4.82
CA TYR A 116 2.87 12.28 3.51
C TYR A 116 3.34 13.72 3.60
N GLN A 117 2.99 14.44 4.67
CA GLN A 117 3.48 15.78 4.90
C GLN A 117 4.98 15.81 5.16
N LYS A 118 5.50 14.79 5.86
CA LYS A 118 6.92 14.67 6.14
C LYS A 118 7.73 14.32 4.89
N ASN A 119 7.17 13.50 4.04
CA ASN A 119 7.86 12.98 2.86
C ASN A 119 7.38 13.65 1.58
#